data_c6fddc6f957020fdf08fd6cad450553e
#
_entry.id   c6fddc6f957020fdf08fd6cad450553e
#
_cell.length_a   1.000
_cell.length_b   1.000
_cell.length_c   1.000
_cell.angle_alpha   90.00
_cell.angle_beta   90.00
_cell.angle_gamma   90.00
#
_symmetry.space_group_name_H-M   'P 1'
#
loop_
_entity.id
_entity.type
_entity.pdbx_description
1 polymer ?
#
loop_
_entity_poly.entity_id
_entity_poly.type
_entity_poly.pdbx_seq_one_letter_code
_entity_poly.pdbx_strand_id
1 'polypeptide(L)'
;MQQFTSIVNNEKGSVIVAAIMILMLLTIIGIAATNMSSTESSISTNSLLYEKSFYTAEAGLEQSKESLKLQFVKFNDLIIRAGGTGDWDFALNGSLDGKASAADNDSDGKGSYTDGFVTWISNADLDGENYTVTIWNNDDGGSEVDDTDGLIFVRTDAAGPRGERCSIEVLLLGTAVGGSVSGYIAQEGTGSGKTFTSDDAEAMTAGELSIQQM
;
A
#
# COMPACT_ATOMS: atom_id res chain seq x y z
N MET A 1 56.55 61.12 17.96
CA MET A 1 56.22 59.65 18.00
C MET A 1 55.33 59.33 19.23
N GLN A 2 54.24 60.07 19.47
CA GLN A 2 53.39 59.88 20.65
C GLN A 2 51.87 59.90 20.36
N GLN A 3 51.40 59.82 19.12
CA GLN A 3 49.99 59.84 18.79
C GLN A 3 49.35 58.52 18.41
N PHE A 4 50.11 57.48 18.29
CA PHE A 4 49.58 56.13 17.89
C PHE A 4 49.12 55.26 19.08
N THR A 5 49.54 55.58 20.31
CA THR A 5 49.22 54.82 21.51
C THR A 5 47.84 55.15 22.12
N SER A 6 47.21 56.27 21.73
CA SER A 6 45.93 56.66 22.32
C SER A 6 44.71 55.99 21.61
N ILE A 7 44.91 55.40 20.47
CA ILE A 7 43.83 54.74 19.71
C ILE A 7 43.58 53.31 20.25
N VAL A 8 44.56 52.70 20.89
CA VAL A 8 44.49 51.32 21.37
C VAL A 8 43.79 51.19 22.72
N ASN A 9 43.68 52.26 23.49
CA ASN A 9 43.06 52.25 24.83
C ASN A 9 41.60 52.73 24.89
N ASN A 10 40.84 52.65 23.77
CA ASN A 10 39.43 52.98 23.84
C ASN A 10 38.60 51.71 24.09
N GLU A 11 38.63 51.22 25.31
CA GLU A 11 37.91 50.01 25.76
C GLU A 11 36.39 50.09 25.50
N LYS A 12 35.82 51.30 25.49
CA LYS A 12 34.39 51.52 25.18
C LYS A 12 34.04 51.19 23.75
N GLY A 13 34.93 51.47 22.79
CA GLY A 13 34.70 51.09 21.38
C GLY A 13 34.79 49.59 21.15
N SER A 14 35.71 48.88 21.84
CA SER A 14 35.87 47.44 21.75
C SER A 14 34.64 46.68 22.25
N VAL A 15 34.01 47.12 23.33
CA VAL A 15 32.80 46.48 23.88
C VAL A 15 31.63 46.56 22.90
N ILE A 16 31.45 47.68 22.20
CA ILE A 16 30.38 47.86 21.23
C ILE A 16 30.59 46.92 20.03
N VAL A 17 31.81 46.82 19.53
CA VAL A 17 32.12 45.90 18.41
C VAL A 17 31.90 44.45 18.84
N ALA A 18 32.34 44.03 20.03
CA ALA A 18 32.07 42.72 20.55
C ALA A 18 30.59 42.43 20.72
N ALA A 19 29.80 43.39 21.20
CA ALA A 19 28.34 43.25 21.32
C ALA A 19 27.64 43.07 19.98
N ILE A 20 28.04 43.83 18.96
CA ILE A 20 27.49 43.69 17.59
C ILE A 20 27.87 42.31 16.99
N MET A 21 29.12 41.84 17.18
CA MET A 21 29.52 40.53 16.71
C MET A 21 28.72 39.40 17.38
N ILE A 22 28.49 39.47 18.68
CA ILE A 22 27.67 38.48 19.41
C ILE A 22 26.21 38.55 18.89
N LEU A 23 25.67 39.71 18.65
CA LEU A 23 24.32 39.92 18.15
C LEU A 23 24.17 39.32 16.72
N MET A 24 25.17 39.54 15.85
CA MET A 24 25.20 38.89 14.53
C MET A 24 25.27 37.36 14.62
N LEU A 25 26.10 36.81 15.49
CA LEU A 25 26.19 35.36 15.71
C LEU A 25 24.85 34.80 16.19
N LEU A 26 24.23 35.41 17.17
CA LEU A 26 22.92 35.01 17.69
C LEU A 26 21.84 35.05 16.61
N THR A 27 21.87 36.07 15.74
CA THR A 27 20.92 36.19 14.62
C THR A 27 21.09 35.05 13.63
N ILE A 28 22.34 34.74 13.27
CA ILE A 28 22.64 33.62 12.34
C ILE A 28 22.18 32.28 12.93
N ILE A 29 22.47 32.04 14.21
CA ILE A 29 22.03 30.84 14.92
C ILE A 29 20.51 30.77 14.98
N GLY A 30 19.84 31.87 15.26
CA GLY A 30 18.37 31.94 15.30
C GLY A 30 17.73 31.62 13.95
N ILE A 31 18.27 32.16 12.85
CA ILE A 31 17.80 31.83 11.49
C ILE A 31 18.05 30.37 11.16
N ALA A 32 19.23 29.84 11.51
CA ALA A 32 19.56 28.44 11.25
C ALA A 32 18.63 27.49 12.03
N ALA A 33 18.35 27.80 13.30
CA ALA A 33 17.42 27.02 14.14
C ALA A 33 15.98 27.02 13.60
N THR A 34 15.48 28.18 13.15
CA THR A 34 14.14 28.28 12.54
C THR A 34 14.05 27.50 11.23
N ASN A 35 15.06 27.56 10.39
CA ASN A 35 15.08 26.81 9.13
C ASN A 35 15.11 25.30 9.41
N MET A 36 15.90 24.84 10.37
CA MET A 36 15.97 23.44 10.78
C MET A 36 14.61 22.95 11.31
N SER A 37 13.98 23.69 12.20
CA SER A 37 12.64 23.38 12.73
C SER A 37 11.58 23.28 11.64
N SER A 38 11.60 24.20 10.66
CA SER A 38 10.69 24.15 9.51
C SER A 38 10.91 22.92 8.64
N THR A 39 12.16 22.53 8.42
CA THR A 39 12.50 21.33 7.66
C THR A 39 12.05 20.06 8.38
N GLU A 40 12.31 19.98 9.70
CA GLU A 40 11.86 18.86 10.54
C GLU A 40 10.34 18.71 10.54
N SER A 41 9.61 19.82 10.65
CA SER A 41 8.14 19.82 10.56
C SER A 41 7.65 19.32 9.20
N SER A 42 8.30 19.72 8.11
CA SER A 42 7.94 19.26 6.77
C SER A 42 8.21 17.75 6.58
N ILE A 43 9.35 17.27 7.07
CA ILE A 43 9.70 15.83 7.03
C ILE A 43 8.68 15.03 7.83
N SER A 44 8.36 15.46 9.05
CA SER A 44 7.39 14.79 9.92
C SER A 44 6.00 14.73 9.27
N THR A 45 5.56 15.84 8.66
CA THR A 45 4.28 15.89 7.95
C THR A 45 4.26 14.94 6.76
N ASN A 46 5.32 14.93 5.94
CA ASN A 46 5.40 14.03 4.79
C ASN A 46 5.43 12.56 5.21
N SER A 47 6.13 12.24 6.31
CA SER A 47 6.15 10.89 6.87
C SER A 47 4.75 10.43 7.30
N LEU A 48 4.01 11.30 7.99
CA LEU A 48 2.64 11.03 8.43
C LEU A 48 1.69 10.81 7.24
N LEU A 49 1.80 11.63 6.20
CA LEU A 49 0.98 11.50 4.99
C LEU A 49 1.26 10.19 4.26
N TYR A 50 2.55 9.81 4.14
CA TYR A 50 2.93 8.54 3.55
C TYR A 50 2.40 7.34 4.36
N GLU A 51 2.52 7.40 5.67
CA GLU A 51 2.00 6.36 6.57
C GLU A 51 0.47 6.22 6.44
N LYS A 52 -0.24 7.34 6.36
CA LYS A 52 -1.69 7.36 6.15
C LYS A 52 -2.07 6.70 4.83
N SER A 53 -1.44 7.08 3.71
CA SER A 53 -1.71 6.47 2.41
C SER A 53 -1.38 4.97 2.38
N PHE A 54 -0.35 4.55 3.12
CA PHE A 54 -0.03 3.13 3.27
C PHE A 54 -1.16 2.36 3.96
N TYR A 55 -1.65 2.87 5.11
CA TYR A 55 -2.76 2.22 5.81
C TYR A 55 -4.08 2.26 5.02
N THR A 56 -4.30 3.31 4.24
CA THR A 56 -5.46 3.38 3.34
C THR A 56 -5.37 2.31 2.24
N ALA A 57 -4.19 2.10 1.67
CA ALA A 57 -3.97 1.03 0.69
C ALA A 57 -4.15 -0.36 1.33
N GLU A 58 -3.61 -0.56 2.53
CA GLU A 58 -3.76 -1.82 3.28
C GLU A 58 -5.23 -2.11 3.61
N ALA A 59 -5.97 -1.12 4.08
CA ALA A 59 -7.40 -1.27 4.36
C ALA A 59 -8.21 -1.62 3.10
N GLY A 60 -7.91 -1.01 1.97
CA GLY A 60 -8.52 -1.34 0.68
C GLY A 60 -8.19 -2.77 0.24
N LEU A 61 -6.95 -3.21 0.46
CA LEU A 61 -6.53 -4.58 0.19
C LEU A 61 -7.31 -5.58 1.06
N GLU A 62 -7.38 -5.36 2.37
CA GLU A 62 -8.11 -6.25 3.28
C GLU A 62 -9.61 -6.32 2.96
N GLN A 63 -10.22 -5.18 2.64
CA GLN A 63 -11.62 -5.15 2.20
C GLN A 63 -11.82 -5.92 0.89
N SER A 64 -10.90 -5.80 -0.06
CA SER A 64 -10.98 -6.53 -1.32
C SER A 64 -10.81 -8.03 -1.12
N LYS A 65 -9.88 -8.46 -0.28
CA LYS A 65 -9.66 -9.87 0.07
C LYS A 65 -10.92 -10.49 0.68
N GLU A 66 -11.56 -9.80 1.61
CA GLU A 66 -12.79 -10.30 2.22
C GLU A 66 -13.91 -10.42 1.19
N SER A 67 -14.11 -9.39 0.35
CA SER A 67 -15.14 -9.43 -0.68
C SER A 67 -14.87 -10.48 -1.75
N LEU A 68 -13.62 -10.66 -2.19
CA LEU A 68 -13.20 -11.69 -3.13
C LEU A 68 -13.42 -13.09 -2.56
N LYS A 69 -13.05 -13.32 -1.30
CA LYS A 69 -13.27 -14.59 -0.60
C LYS A 69 -14.75 -14.97 -0.56
N LEU A 70 -15.63 -14.03 -0.22
CA LEU A 70 -17.07 -14.25 -0.20
C LEU A 70 -17.61 -14.65 -1.56
N GLN A 71 -17.19 -13.97 -2.62
CA GLN A 71 -17.61 -14.26 -3.97
C GLN A 71 -17.01 -15.57 -4.48
N PHE A 72 -15.76 -15.86 -4.16
CA PHE A 72 -15.09 -17.12 -4.54
C PHE A 72 -15.87 -18.34 -4.05
N VAL A 73 -16.23 -18.36 -2.76
CA VAL A 73 -17.04 -19.44 -2.20
C VAL A 73 -18.41 -19.54 -2.88
N LYS A 74 -19.05 -18.41 -3.14
CA LYS A 74 -20.39 -18.37 -3.75
C LYS A 74 -20.39 -18.89 -5.18
N PHE A 75 -19.43 -18.47 -6.00
CA PHE A 75 -19.40 -18.82 -7.42
C PHE A 75 -18.83 -20.23 -7.67
N ASN A 76 -17.94 -20.69 -6.79
CA ASN A 76 -17.30 -22.01 -6.91
C ASN A 76 -17.99 -23.10 -6.07
N ASP A 77 -19.15 -22.85 -5.42
CA ASP A 77 -19.80 -23.80 -4.52
C ASP A 77 -20.06 -25.17 -5.15
N LEU A 78 -20.46 -25.21 -6.42
CA LEU A 78 -20.72 -26.48 -7.13
C LEU A 78 -19.42 -27.23 -7.45
N ILE A 79 -18.36 -26.51 -7.83
CA ILE A 79 -17.04 -27.08 -8.16
C ILE A 79 -16.42 -27.62 -6.89
N ILE A 80 -16.48 -26.86 -5.80
CA ILE A 80 -15.97 -27.23 -4.48
C ILE A 80 -16.66 -28.48 -3.94
N ARG A 81 -17.98 -28.56 -4.02
CA ARG A 81 -18.76 -29.74 -3.60
C ARG A 81 -18.47 -30.97 -4.44
N ALA A 82 -18.07 -30.78 -5.69
CA ALA A 82 -17.62 -31.86 -6.56
C ALA A 82 -16.17 -32.29 -6.32
N GLY A 83 -15.46 -31.65 -5.39
CA GLY A 83 -14.06 -31.94 -5.07
C GLY A 83 -13.05 -31.28 -6.01
N GLY A 84 -13.48 -30.26 -6.77
CA GLY A 84 -12.61 -29.45 -7.61
C GLY A 84 -12.01 -28.26 -6.85
N THR A 85 -11.01 -27.65 -7.47
CA THR A 85 -10.39 -26.41 -7.03
C THR A 85 -11.16 -25.23 -7.56
N GLY A 86 -11.73 -24.32 -7.15
CA GLY A 86 -12.40 -23.18 -7.82
C GLY A 86 -11.41 -22.36 -8.66
N ASP A 87 -11.97 -21.45 -9.41
CA ASP A 87 -11.27 -20.50 -10.27
C ASP A 87 -11.73 -19.05 -10.00
N TRP A 88 -11.02 -18.09 -10.61
CA TRP A 88 -11.36 -16.67 -10.51
C TRP A 88 -12.10 -16.11 -11.74
N ASP A 89 -12.50 -16.96 -12.67
CA ASP A 89 -13.18 -16.54 -13.89
C ASP A 89 -14.35 -15.61 -13.64
N PHE A 90 -15.13 -15.89 -12.60
CA PHE A 90 -16.28 -15.06 -12.21
C PHE A 90 -15.91 -13.60 -11.93
N ALA A 91 -14.67 -13.36 -11.49
CA ALA A 91 -14.19 -12.04 -11.14
C ALA A 91 -13.57 -11.31 -12.35
N LEU A 92 -13.13 -12.08 -13.36
CA LEU A 92 -12.40 -11.60 -14.52
C LEU A 92 -13.29 -11.42 -15.76
N ASN A 93 -14.29 -12.29 -15.98
CA ASN A 93 -15.07 -12.37 -17.23
C ASN A 93 -16.33 -11.49 -17.27
N GLY A 94 -16.54 -10.62 -16.28
CA GLY A 94 -17.72 -9.76 -16.22
C GLY A 94 -19.01 -10.44 -15.79
N SER A 95 -18.96 -11.69 -15.30
CA SER A 95 -20.16 -12.42 -14.80
C SER A 95 -20.72 -11.80 -13.53
N LEU A 96 -19.94 -11.00 -12.82
CA LEU A 96 -20.34 -10.35 -11.60
C LEU A 96 -21.09 -9.05 -11.90
N ASP A 97 -22.28 -8.89 -11.32
CA ASP A 97 -23.09 -7.69 -11.49
C ASP A 97 -22.32 -6.41 -11.10
N GLY A 98 -22.31 -5.44 -12.01
CA GLY A 98 -21.59 -4.18 -11.84
C GLY A 98 -20.07 -4.26 -12.06
N LYS A 99 -19.52 -5.39 -12.51
CA LYS A 99 -18.12 -5.52 -12.91
C LYS A 99 -18.00 -5.66 -14.42
N ALA A 100 -17.01 -4.97 -14.99
CA ALA A 100 -16.64 -5.18 -16.39
C ALA A 100 -15.78 -6.44 -16.51
N SER A 101 -15.76 -7.04 -17.69
CA SER A 101 -14.76 -8.05 -18.02
C SER A 101 -13.37 -7.41 -18.11
N ALA A 102 -12.35 -8.15 -17.77
CA ALA A 102 -10.98 -7.80 -18.13
C ALA A 102 -10.90 -7.67 -19.66
N ALA A 103 -10.34 -6.58 -20.15
CA ALA A 103 -10.26 -6.29 -21.57
C ALA A 103 -8.80 -6.23 -21.99
N ASP A 104 -8.42 -7.18 -22.83
CA ASP A 104 -7.09 -7.21 -23.45
C ASP A 104 -7.05 -6.19 -24.60
N ASN A 105 -6.32 -5.10 -24.41
CA ASN A 105 -6.21 -4.01 -25.39
C ASN A 105 -5.00 -4.18 -26.32
N ASP A 106 -4.04 -4.98 -25.98
CA ASP A 106 -2.84 -5.23 -26.81
C ASP A 106 -2.82 -6.62 -27.44
N SER A 107 -3.76 -7.48 -27.09
CA SER A 107 -3.95 -8.83 -27.63
C SER A 107 -2.79 -9.79 -27.35
N ASP A 108 -2.13 -9.62 -26.20
CA ASP A 108 -1.07 -10.50 -25.75
C ASP A 108 -1.57 -11.65 -24.86
N GLY A 109 -2.85 -11.59 -24.45
CA GLY A 109 -3.51 -12.60 -23.61
C GLY A 109 -3.11 -12.53 -22.14
N LYS A 110 -2.55 -11.40 -21.68
CA LYS A 110 -2.01 -11.25 -20.33
C LYS A 110 -2.63 -10.09 -19.58
N GLY A 111 -3.05 -10.35 -18.35
CA GLY A 111 -3.51 -9.31 -17.45
C GLY A 111 -2.36 -8.52 -16.81
N SER A 112 -2.57 -7.23 -16.60
CA SER A 112 -1.72 -6.34 -15.84
C SER A 112 -2.53 -5.23 -15.20
N TYR A 113 -1.93 -4.41 -14.34
CA TYR A 113 -2.64 -3.25 -13.75
C TYR A 113 -2.94 -2.13 -14.76
N THR A 114 -2.43 -2.21 -15.97
CA THR A 114 -2.66 -1.24 -17.07
C THR A 114 -3.48 -1.81 -18.22
N ASP A 115 -3.57 -3.14 -18.31
CA ASP A 115 -4.26 -3.85 -19.36
C ASP A 115 -4.80 -5.20 -18.87
N GLY A 116 -5.93 -5.65 -19.38
CA GLY A 116 -6.52 -6.91 -18.96
C GLY A 116 -6.91 -6.97 -17.48
N PHE A 117 -7.35 -5.87 -16.89
CA PHE A 117 -7.72 -5.80 -15.47
C PHE A 117 -9.21 -5.50 -15.25
N VAL A 118 -9.68 -5.82 -14.06
CA VAL A 118 -11.01 -5.46 -13.56
C VAL A 118 -10.86 -4.49 -12.39
N THR A 119 -11.61 -3.40 -12.41
CA THR A 119 -11.71 -2.52 -11.24
C THR A 119 -12.66 -3.14 -10.23
N TRP A 120 -12.10 -3.68 -9.16
CA TRP A 120 -12.86 -4.35 -8.10
C TRP A 120 -13.54 -3.36 -7.16
N ILE A 121 -12.81 -2.35 -6.70
CA ILE A 121 -13.33 -1.22 -5.93
C ILE A 121 -12.87 0.06 -6.63
N SER A 122 -13.80 0.98 -6.87
CA SER A 122 -13.50 2.23 -7.56
C SER A 122 -13.61 3.40 -6.63
N ASN A 123 -12.50 4.11 -6.43
CA ASN A 123 -12.43 5.40 -5.75
C ASN A 123 -13.21 5.45 -4.42
N ALA A 124 -13.03 4.43 -3.57
CA ALA A 124 -13.63 4.41 -2.26
C ALA A 124 -12.94 5.39 -1.33
N ASP A 125 -13.69 6.11 -0.52
CA ASP A 125 -13.16 7.07 0.46
C ASP A 125 -12.91 6.38 1.81
N LEU A 126 -11.75 6.69 2.40
CA LEU A 126 -11.41 6.31 3.76
C LEU A 126 -10.74 7.50 4.45
N ASP A 127 -11.47 8.18 5.30
CA ASP A 127 -10.98 9.32 6.10
C ASP A 127 -10.32 10.44 5.26
N GLY A 128 -10.94 10.73 4.08
CA GLY A 128 -10.50 11.78 3.16
C GLY A 128 -9.34 11.38 2.24
N GLU A 129 -8.94 10.12 2.23
CA GLU A 129 -8.11 9.50 1.20
C GLU A 129 -8.95 8.54 0.35
N ASN A 130 -8.60 8.43 -0.90
CA ASN A 130 -9.29 7.55 -1.82
C ASN A 130 -8.43 6.35 -2.16
N TYR A 131 -9.07 5.18 -2.34
CA TYR A 131 -8.38 4.02 -2.86
C TYR A 131 -9.18 3.35 -3.98
N THR A 132 -8.46 2.72 -4.87
CA THR A 132 -8.99 1.91 -5.96
C THR A 132 -8.33 0.55 -5.91
N VAL A 133 -9.12 -0.51 -6.08
CA VAL A 133 -8.60 -1.87 -6.14
C VAL A 133 -8.81 -2.40 -7.55
N THR A 134 -7.75 -2.91 -8.14
CA THR A 134 -7.74 -3.60 -9.43
C THR A 134 -7.30 -5.04 -9.25
N ILE A 135 -7.88 -5.93 -10.05
CA ILE A 135 -7.52 -7.35 -10.09
C ILE A 135 -7.25 -7.75 -11.53
N TRP A 136 -6.33 -8.70 -11.73
CA TRP A 136 -6.06 -9.28 -13.05
C TRP A 136 -5.50 -10.70 -12.92
N ASN A 137 -5.62 -11.46 -14.00
CA ASN A 137 -5.07 -12.80 -14.07
C ASN A 137 -3.54 -12.80 -14.15
N ASN A 138 -2.88 -13.79 -13.60
CA ASN A 138 -1.46 -14.01 -13.84
C ASN A 138 -1.25 -14.70 -15.21
N ASP A 139 0.00 -14.76 -15.67
CA ASP A 139 0.37 -15.43 -16.92
C ASP A 139 0.45 -16.96 -16.68
N ASP A 140 -0.69 -17.62 -16.72
CA ASP A 140 -0.85 -19.08 -16.46
C ASP A 140 -1.12 -19.90 -17.73
N GLY A 141 -1.03 -19.26 -18.91
CA GLY A 141 -1.28 -19.88 -20.22
C GLY A 141 -2.75 -19.89 -20.64
N GLY A 142 -3.66 -19.35 -19.81
CA GLY A 142 -5.03 -19.00 -20.16
C GLY A 142 -5.12 -17.65 -20.88
N SER A 143 -6.31 -17.07 -20.94
CA SER A 143 -6.51 -15.68 -21.33
C SER A 143 -6.64 -14.81 -20.09
N GLU A 144 -6.68 -13.48 -20.27
CA GLU A 144 -6.87 -12.52 -19.17
C GLU A 144 -8.17 -12.71 -18.40
N VAL A 145 -9.11 -13.49 -18.93
CA VAL A 145 -10.42 -13.79 -18.32
C VAL A 145 -10.61 -15.23 -17.85
N ASP A 146 -9.67 -16.12 -18.17
CA ASP A 146 -9.72 -17.55 -17.85
C ASP A 146 -8.57 -17.90 -16.91
N ASP A 147 -8.87 -18.06 -15.62
CA ASP A 147 -7.91 -18.49 -14.60
C ASP A 147 -7.75 -20.02 -14.60
N THR A 148 -6.54 -20.50 -14.76
CA THR A 148 -6.24 -21.94 -14.84
C THR A 148 -5.52 -22.50 -13.62
N ASP A 149 -4.96 -21.65 -12.76
CA ASP A 149 -4.14 -22.07 -11.61
C ASP A 149 -4.67 -21.57 -10.25
N GLY A 150 -5.74 -20.81 -10.25
CA GLY A 150 -6.36 -20.25 -9.03
C GLY A 150 -5.62 -19.03 -8.46
N LEU A 151 -4.73 -18.39 -9.23
CA LEU A 151 -3.96 -17.26 -8.81
C LEU A 151 -4.42 -15.97 -9.50
N ILE A 152 -4.64 -14.89 -8.74
CA ILE A 152 -4.88 -13.55 -9.28
C ILE A 152 -4.02 -12.53 -8.58
N PHE A 153 -3.64 -11.49 -9.30
CA PHE A 153 -3.08 -10.29 -8.70
C PHE A 153 -4.19 -9.38 -8.19
N VAL A 154 -3.94 -8.81 -7.03
CA VAL A 154 -4.77 -7.76 -6.43
C VAL A 154 -3.89 -6.58 -6.10
N ARG A 155 -4.22 -5.41 -6.63
CA ARG A 155 -3.50 -4.18 -6.37
C ARG A 155 -4.43 -3.13 -5.83
N THR A 156 -4.00 -2.49 -4.76
CA THR A 156 -4.67 -1.33 -4.19
C THR A 156 -3.80 -0.10 -4.39
N ASP A 157 -4.37 0.92 -5.03
CA ASP A 157 -3.75 2.22 -5.19
C ASP A 157 -4.48 3.23 -4.31
N ALA A 158 -3.82 3.78 -3.31
CA ALA A 158 -4.33 4.84 -2.46
C ALA A 158 -3.76 6.19 -2.86
N ALA A 159 -4.57 7.23 -2.75
CA ALA A 159 -4.19 8.60 -3.05
C ALA A 159 -4.82 9.57 -2.06
N GLY A 160 -4.03 10.42 -1.47
CA GLY A 160 -4.48 11.46 -0.55
C GLY A 160 -4.58 12.85 -1.18
N PRO A 161 -5.16 13.80 -0.46
CA PRO A 161 -5.52 15.13 -0.97
C PRO A 161 -4.32 16.04 -1.29
N ARG A 162 -3.13 15.71 -0.80
CA ARG A 162 -1.89 16.46 -1.05
C ARG A 162 -1.01 15.86 -2.13
N GLY A 163 -1.50 14.78 -2.80
CA GLY A 163 -0.78 14.08 -3.86
C GLY A 163 0.10 12.93 -3.36
N GLU A 164 0.01 12.59 -2.07
CA GLU A 164 0.59 11.35 -1.53
C GLU A 164 -0.06 10.14 -2.19
N ARG A 165 0.73 9.11 -2.43
CA ARG A 165 0.28 7.87 -3.08
C ARG A 165 0.99 6.68 -2.48
N CYS A 166 0.27 5.58 -2.36
CA CYS A 166 0.82 4.29 -2.01
C CYS A 166 0.12 3.21 -2.84
N SER A 167 0.88 2.22 -3.28
CA SER A 167 0.35 1.07 -4.00
C SER A 167 0.82 -0.20 -3.33
N ILE A 168 -0.09 -1.13 -3.08
CA ILE A 168 0.20 -2.46 -2.54
C ILE A 168 -0.33 -3.47 -3.55
N GLU A 169 0.53 -4.41 -3.93
CA GLU A 169 0.20 -5.49 -4.87
C GLU A 169 0.47 -6.83 -4.21
N VAL A 170 -0.45 -7.76 -4.35
CA VAL A 170 -0.33 -9.11 -3.79
C VAL A 170 -0.86 -10.13 -4.79
N LEU A 171 -0.31 -11.33 -4.74
CA LEU A 171 -0.83 -12.50 -5.44
C LEU A 171 -1.72 -13.28 -4.48
N LEU A 172 -2.98 -13.53 -4.87
CA LEU A 172 -3.93 -14.31 -4.11
C LEU A 172 -4.12 -15.68 -4.74
N LEU A 173 -4.07 -16.71 -3.92
CA LEU A 173 -4.43 -18.07 -4.31
C LEU A 173 -5.84 -18.38 -3.79
N GLY A 174 -6.75 -18.69 -4.69
CA GLY A 174 -8.06 -19.27 -4.40
C GLY A 174 -7.95 -20.78 -4.31
N THR A 175 -8.04 -21.33 -3.11
CA THR A 175 -8.12 -22.77 -2.93
C THR A 175 -9.40 -23.13 -2.22
N ALA A 176 -10.11 -24.07 -2.77
CA ALA A 176 -11.33 -24.60 -2.17
C ALA A 176 -11.20 -26.05 -1.74
N VAL A 177 -10.01 -26.58 -1.71
CA VAL A 177 -9.76 -27.95 -1.25
C VAL A 177 -10.04 -28.05 0.23
N GLY A 178 -11.19 -28.59 0.57
CA GLY A 178 -11.55 -28.83 1.97
C GLY A 178 -11.76 -27.57 2.82
N GLY A 179 -12.06 -26.42 2.18
CA GLY A 179 -12.42 -25.21 2.88
C GLY A 179 -11.28 -24.35 3.41
N SER A 180 -10.07 -24.54 2.92
CA SER A 180 -8.94 -23.65 3.29
C SER A 180 -8.73 -22.57 2.24
N VAL A 181 -9.09 -21.35 2.53
CA VAL A 181 -8.59 -20.18 1.79
C VAL A 181 -7.22 -19.85 2.38
N SER A 182 -6.15 -20.20 1.68
CA SER A 182 -4.82 -19.80 2.09
C SER A 182 -4.61 -18.34 1.74
N GLY A 183 -4.85 -17.45 2.69
CA GLY A 183 -4.47 -16.05 2.55
C GLY A 183 -2.96 -15.90 2.71
N TYR A 184 -2.34 -15.19 1.76
CA TYR A 184 -0.96 -14.70 1.86
C TYR A 184 0.17 -15.69 1.53
N ILE A 185 0.51 -15.80 0.25
CA ILE A 185 1.82 -16.35 -0.16
C ILE A 185 2.89 -15.23 -0.32
N ALA A 186 2.62 -14.02 0.07
CA ALA A 186 3.57 -12.93 -0.08
C ALA A 186 4.14 -12.50 1.26
N GLN A 187 5.17 -13.14 1.69
CA GLN A 187 6.38 -12.62 2.35
C GLN A 187 7.28 -13.76 2.77
N GLU A 188 8.06 -14.30 1.86
CA GLU A 188 9.35 -14.86 2.23
C GLU A 188 10.30 -13.68 2.55
N GLY A 189 10.05 -13.05 3.68
CA GLY A 189 11.06 -12.24 4.33
C GLY A 189 12.11 -13.19 4.87
N THR A 190 13.29 -13.22 4.29
CA THR A 190 14.49 -13.82 4.85
C THR A 190 14.86 -13.12 6.15
N GLY A 191 14.08 -13.35 7.20
CA GLY A 191 14.33 -13.00 8.58
C GLY A 191 14.55 -14.30 9.34
N SER A 192 15.77 -14.47 9.83
CA SER A 192 16.29 -15.58 10.60
C SER A 192 15.21 -16.33 11.42
N GLY A 193 14.84 -17.54 11.01
CA GLY A 193 14.41 -18.60 11.90
C GLY A 193 12.93 -18.81 12.17
N LYS A 194 12.00 -18.28 11.34
CA LYS A 194 10.60 -18.71 11.38
C LYS A 194 10.14 -19.06 9.97
N THR A 195 10.27 -20.31 9.61
CA THR A 195 9.52 -20.95 8.55
C THR A 195 8.08 -21.03 9.05
N PHE A 196 7.17 -20.19 8.52
CA PHE A 196 5.74 -20.47 8.62
C PHE A 196 5.47 -21.67 7.71
N THR A 197 5.39 -22.83 8.29
CA THR A 197 4.90 -24.02 7.62
C THR A 197 3.38 -23.91 7.52
N SER A 198 2.79 -24.53 6.50
CA SER A 198 1.33 -24.60 6.28
C SER A 198 0.51 -25.14 7.46
N ASP A 199 1.16 -25.61 8.50
CA ASP A 199 0.57 -26.10 9.74
C ASP A 199 0.19 -24.98 10.73
N ASP A 200 0.67 -23.73 10.51
CA ASP A 200 0.31 -22.58 11.35
C ASP A 200 -0.94 -21.83 10.84
N ALA A 201 -1.40 -22.14 9.63
CA ALA A 201 -2.70 -21.70 9.13
C ALA A 201 -3.72 -22.75 9.55
N GLU A 202 -4.47 -22.48 10.63
CA GLU A 202 -5.59 -23.33 11.04
C GLU A 202 -6.55 -23.49 9.85
N ALA A 203 -6.70 -24.71 9.34
CA ALA A 203 -7.53 -25.01 8.19
C ALA A 203 -8.99 -24.72 8.53
N MET A 204 -9.48 -23.54 8.15
CA MET A 204 -10.90 -23.21 8.26
C MET A 204 -11.67 -23.99 7.20
N THR A 205 -12.62 -24.80 7.61
CA THR A 205 -13.52 -25.51 6.70
C THR A 205 -14.55 -24.56 6.10
N ALA A 206 -15.08 -24.86 4.91
CA ALA A 206 -16.13 -24.04 4.28
C ALA A 206 -17.35 -23.81 5.19
N GLY A 207 -17.62 -24.75 6.11
CA GLY A 207 -18.65 -24.62 7.15
C GLY A 207 -18.31 -23.56 8.21
N GLU A 208 -17.05 -23.45 8.60
CA GLU A 208 -16.58 -22.44 9.56
C GLU A 208 -16.57 -21.04 8.95
N LEU A 209 -16.28 -20.92 7.65
CA LEU A 209 -16.38 -19.65 6.93
C LEU A 209 -17.81 -19.10 6.87
N SER A 210 -18.83 -19.99 6.81
CA SER A 210 -20.25 -19.58 6.82
C SER A 210 -20.77 -19.19 8.20
N ILE A 211 -20.16 -19.69 9.28
CA ILE A 211 -20.55 -19.41 10.67
C ILE A 211 -19.98 -18.07 11.16
N GLN A 212 -18.84 -17.64 10.65
CA GLN A 212 -18.25 -16.34 10.99
C GLN A 212 -18.95 -15.14 10.33
N GLN A 213 -19.97 -15.37 9.50
CA GLN A 213 -20.76 -14.33 8.83
C GLN A 213 -22.11 -14.04 9.51
N MET A 214 -22.39 -14.62 10.66
CA MET A 214 -23.49 -14.25 11.55
C MET A 214 -22.93 -13.33 12.66
#